data_f234105db0e9b79e017d4edb632cd500
#
_entry.id   f234105db0e9b79e017d4edb632cd500
#
_cell.length_a   1.000
_cell.length_b   1.000
_cell.length_c   1.000
_cell.angle_alpha   90.00
_cell.angle_beta   90.00
_cell.angle_gamma   90.00
#
_symmetry.space_group_name_H-M   'P 1'
#
loop_
_entity.id
_entity.type
_entity.pdbx_description
1 polymer ?
#
loop_
_entity_poly.entity_id
_entity_poly.type
_entity_poly.pdbx_seq_one_letter_code
_entity_poly.pdbx_strand_id
1 'polypeptide(L)'
;MVNEISIDILVKQLSDKDGLVREKARLTLVDIGKEATLALTKLLTDKNQQTRWEAAKALVAIADPVAIPALIKTLEDNIFDIRWLASEALVAIGPDCIKPLLETLSTGAKNLFLREESRHVLKYILRDNPKANELIAILKPVVDALNGSAASVEVPGVARTALEKLSKLLNPIQ
;
A
#
# COMPACT_ATOMS: atom_id res chain seq x y z
N MET A 1 10.41 26.96 22.90
CA MET A 1 9.22 26.99 22.04
C MET A 1 9.63 26.36 20.71
N VAL A 2 9.26 25.12 20.49
CA VAL A 2 9.44 24.45 19.20
C VAL A 2 8.47 25.15 18.27
N ASN A 3 8.97 25.87 17.23
CA ASN A 3 8.12 26.37 16.15
C ASN A 3 7.41 25.13 15.56
N GLU A 4 6.12 25.00 15.78
CA GLU A 4 5.27 24.03 15.07
C GLU A 4 5.34 24.36 13.58
N ILE A 5 6.24 23.69 12.87
CA ILE A 5 6.28 23.77 11.42
C ILE A 5 5.00 23.08 10.95
N SER A 6 4.09 23.85 10.34
CA SER A 6 2.84 23.33 9.82
C SER A 6 3.09 22.21 8.81
N ILE A 7 2.31 21.13 8.87
CA ILE A 7 2.31 20.04 7.89
C ILE A 7 2.22 20.58 6.46
N ASP A 8 1.42 21.65 6.24
CA ASP A 8 1.27 22.27 4.93
C ASP A 8 2.57 22.87 4.37
N ILE A 9 3.43 23.40 5.23
CA ILE A 9 4.75 23.93 4.84
C ILE A 9 5.66 22.76 4.44
N LEU A 10 5.71 21.71 5.26
CA LEU A 10 6.52 20.53 5.01
C LEU A 10 6.10 19.81 3.72
N VAL A 11 4.80 19.68 3.50
CA VAL A 11 4.24 19.09 2.27
C VAL A 11 4.67 19.87 1.03
N LYS A 12 4.68 21.20 1.07
CA LYS A 12 5.21 22.02 -0.05
C LYS A 12 6.70 21.81 -0.27
N GLN A 13 7.47 21.62 0.80
CA GLN A 13 8.91 21.37 0.71
C GLN A 13 9.25 20.00 0.09
N LEU A 14 8.32 19.03 0.06
CA LEU A 14 8.54 17.76 -0.64
C LEU A 14 8.68 17.91 -2.17
N SER A 15 8.31 19.06 -2.72
CA SER A 15 8.51 19.41 -4.15
C SER A 15 9.68 20.37 -4.39
N ASP A 16 10.48 20.68 -3.37
CA ASP A 16 11.63 21.57 -3.51
C ASP A 16 12.67 21.02 -4.49
N LYS A 17 13.41 21.91 -5.15
CA LYS A 17 14.49 21.53 -6.07
C LYS A 17 15.68 20.95 -5.32
N ASP A 18 15.93 21.41 -4.10
CA ASP A 18 17.01 20.92 -3.23
C ASP A 18 16.60 19.59 -2.58
N GLY A 19 17.38 18.54 -2.83
CA GLY A 19 17.18 17.22 -2.26
C GLY A 19 17.28 17.18 -0.74
N LEU A 20 18.14 17.99 -0.14
CA LEU A 20 18.30 18.08 1.32
C LEU A 20 17.06 18.70 1.97
N VAL A 21 16.45 19.70 1.30
CA VAL A 21 15.18 20.30 1.78
C VAL A 21 14.07 19.25 1.76
N ARG A 22 13.92 18.49 0.66
CA ARG A 22 12.93 17.42 0.55
C ARG A 22 13.14 16.34 1.62
N GLU A 23 14.38 15.89 1.79
CA GLU A 23 14.72 14.87 2.78
C GLU A 23 14.38 15.33 4.20
N LYS A 24 14.78 16.54 4.58
CA LYS A 24 14.48 17.11 5.90
C LYS A 24 12.97 17.22 6.13
N ALA A 25 12.23 17.72 5.14
CA ALA A 25 10.77 17.81 5.22
C ALA A 25 10.12 16.41 5.38
N ARG A 26 10.57 15.42 4.60
CA ARG A 26 10.10 14.04 4.71
C ARG A 26 10.36 13.45 6.10
N LEU A 27 11.58 13.58 6.62
CA LEU A 27 11.93 13.08 7.96
C LEU A 27 11.09 13.74 9.04
N THR A 28 10.87 15.06 8.95
CA THR A 28 10.02 15.78 9.92
C THR A 28 8.55 15.31 9.82
N LEU A 29 8.03 15.03 8.62
CA LEU A 29 6.67 14.47 8.45
C LEU A 29 6.58 13.05 9.03
N VAL A 30 7.63 12.25 8.91
CA VAL A 30 7.72 10.92 9.55
C VAL A 30 7.72 11.05 11.07
N ASP A 31 8.45 12.01 11.63
CA ASP A 31 8.48 12.25 13.09
C ASP A 31 7.11 12.76 13.61
N ILE A 32 6.36 13.53 12.81
CA ILE A 32 4.97 13.90 13.11
C ILE A 32 4.06 12.67 13.14
N GLY A 33 4.33 11.69 12.27
CA GLY A 33 3.61 10.42 12.26
C GLY A 33 2.23 10.50 11.61
N LYS A 34 1.23 9.87 12.24
CA LYS A 34 -0.12 9.65 11.67
C LYS A 34 -0.85 10.93 11.29
N GLU A 35 -0.62 12.02 11.97
CA GLU A 35 -1.21 13.33 11.68
C GLU A 35 -0.85 13.83 10.27
N ALA A 36 0.31 13.40 9.73
CA ALA A 36 0.76 13.74 8.38
C ALA A 36 0.15 12.85 7.30
N THR A 37 -0.44 11.68 7.64
CA THR A 37 -0.87 10.65 6.69
C THR A 37 -1.80 11.20 5.61
N LEU A 38 -2.87 11.90 5.98
CA LEU A 38 -3.85 12.42 5.02
C LEU A 38 -3.24 13.45 4.05
N ALA A 39 -2.30 14.26 4.51
CA ALA A 39 -1.60 15.21 3.66
C ALA A 39 -0.68 14.49 2.66
N LEU A 40 0.04 13.47 3.11
CA LEU A 40 0.92 12.65 2.28
C LEU A 40 0.15 11.83 1.24
N THR A 41 -1.02 11.25 1.59
CA THR A 41 -1.84 10.48 0.63
C THR A 41 -2.31 11.32 -0.56
N LYS A 42 -2.59 12.61 -0.37
CA LYS A 42 -2.93 13.53 -1.48
C LYS A 42 -1.78 13.70 -2.46
N LEU A 43 -0.54 13.68 -1.99
CA LEU A 43 0.65 13.83 -2.81
C LEU A 43 1.00 12.59 -3.64
N LEU A 44 0.43 11.42 -3.35
CA LEU A 44 0.62 10.21 -4.16
C LEU A 44 0.07 10.35 -5.59
N THR A 45 -0.75 11.37 -5.85
CA THR A 45 -1.27 11.68 -7.20
C THR A 45 -0.69 12.97 -7.80
N ASP A 46 0.37 13.52 -7.21
CA ASP A 46 1.03 14.72 -7.72
C ASP A 46 1.61 14.49 -9.12
N LYS A 47 1.63 15.54 -9.94
CA LYS A 47 2.21 15.49 -11.29
C LYS A 47 3.73 15.24 -11.26
N ASN A 48 4.40 15.77 -10.23
CA ASN A 48 5.84 15.61 -10.05
C ASN A 48 6.13 14.23 -9.44
N GLN A 49 6.83 13.38 -10.19
CA GLN A 49 7.22 12.05 -9.73
C GLN A 49 8.06 12.07 -8.45
N GLN A 50 8.90 13.10 -8.28
CA GLN A 50 9.73 13.23 -7.07
C GLN A 50 8.86 13.47 -5.83
N THR A 51 7.81 14.30 -5.96
CA THR A 51 6.85 14.53 -4.86
C THR A 51 6.11 13.26 -4.49
N ARG A 52 5.64 12.47 -5.49
CA ARG A 52 5.00 11.17 -5.25
C ARG A 52 5.95 10.21 -4.53
N TRP A 53 7.21 10.16 -4.95
CA TRP A 53 8.25 9.31 -4.36
C TRP A 53 8.51 9.67 -2.89
N GLU A 54 8.70 10.97 -2.58
CA GLU A 54 8.92 11.44 -1.20
C GLU A 54 7.72 11.10 -0.31
N ALA A 55 6.50 11.30 -0.81
CA ALA A 55 5.28 10.97 -0.08
C ALA A 55 5.16 9.46 0.18
N ALA A 56 5.38 8.62 -0.84
CA ALA A 56 5.34 7.18 -0.68
C ALA A 56 6.41 6.70 0.32
N LYS A 57 7.63 7.24 0.25
CA LYS A 57 8.72 6.90 1.16
C LYS A 57 8.43 7.30 2.62
N ALA A 58 7.77 8.43 2.86
CA ALA A 58 7.32 8.82 4.19
C ALA A 58 6.26 7.84 4.72
N LEU A 59 5.29 7.44 3.88
CA LEU A 59 4.22 6.52 4.25
C LEU A 59 4.71 5.11 4.60
N VAL A 60 5.84 4.65 4.01
CA VAL A 60 6.49 3.39 4.44
C VAL A 60 6.89 3.45 5.91
N ALA A 61 7.46 4.56 6.35
CA ALA A 61 7.93 4.71 7.74
C ALA A 61 6.79 4.94 8.73
N ILE A 62 5.73 5.67 8.31
CA ILE A 62 4.57 5.96 9.16
C ILE A 62 3.69 4.72 9.34
N ALA A 63 3.52 3.91 8.30
CA ALA A 63 2.74 2.66 8.29
C ALA A 63 1.32 2.81 8.87
N ASP A 64 0.62 3.90 8.53
CA ASP A 64 -0.74 4.15 9.01
C ASP A 64 -1.78 3.50 8.09
N PRO A 65 -2.70 2.65 8.62
CA PRO A 65 -3.75 2.00 7.85
C PRO A 65 -4.67 2.96 7.07
N VAL A 66 -4.79 4.21 7.50
CA VAL A 66 -5.56 5.26 6.77
C VAL A 66 -5.03 5.47 5.35
N ALA A 67 -3.75 5.18 5.08
CA ALA A 67 -3.14 5.32 3.77
C ALA A 67 -3.51 4.19 2.78
N ILE A 68 -4.07 3.06 3.24
CA ILE A 68 -4.29 1.84 2.44
C ILE A 68 -4.98 2.13 1.09
N PRO A 69 -6.12 2.85 1.01
CA PRO A 69 -6.81 3.05 -0.27
C PRO A 69 -5.95 3.83 -1.29
N ALA A 70 -5.20 4.83 -0.84
CA ALA A 70 -4.32 5.62 -1.69
C ALA A 70 -3.10 4.80 -2.14
N LEU A 71 -2.51 4.00 -1.24
CA LEU A 71 -1.38 3.13 -1.56
C LEU A 71 -1.77 2.04 -2.56
N ILE A 72 -2.93 1.40 -2.42
CA ILE A 72 -3.43 0.41 -3.40
C ILE A 72 -3.55 1.04 -4.79
N LYS A 73 -4.09 2.26 -4.89
CA LYS A 73 -4.15 2.98 -6.16
C LYS A 73 -2.75 3.27 -6.72
N THR A 74 -1.78 3.55 -5.86
CA THR A 74 -0.39 3.85 -6.24
C THR A 74 0.36 2.61 -6.76
N LEU A 75 -0.12 1.38 -6.52
CA LEU A 75 0.41 0.16 -7.15
C LEU A 75 0.31 0.17 -8.67
N GLU A 76 -0.47 1.09 -9.24
CA GLU A 76 -0.61 1.29 -10.69
C GLU A 76 0.22 2.48 -11.23
N ASP A 77 1.06 3.12 -10.41
CA ASP A 77 1.92 4.23 -10.85
C ASP A 77 2.82 3.79 -12.02
N ASN A 78 3.06 4.70 -12.96
CA ASN A 78 3.92 4.43 -14.10
C ASN A 78 5.41 4.31 -13.75
N ILE A 79 5.82 4.81 -12.58
CA ILE A 79 7.21 4.75 -12.08
C ILE A 79 7.38 3.56 -11.14
N PHE A 80 8.32 2.67 -11.47
CA PHE A 80 8.58 1.46 -10.69
C PHE A 80 8.89 1.75 -9.21
N ASP A 81 9.78 2.70 -8.93
CA ASP A 81 10.20 3.00 -7.55
C ASP A 81 9.02 3.48 -6.67
N ILE A 82 8.05 4.16 -7.27
CA ILE A 82 6.86 4.64 -6.55
C ILE A 82 5.92 3.46 -6.25
N ARG A 83 5.70 2.55 -7.22
CA ARG A 83 4.94 1.31 -6.98
C ARG A 83 5.59 0.47 -5.89
N TRP A 84 6.92 0.30 -5.98
CA TRP A 84 7.68 -0.44 -4.97
C TRP A 84 7.49 0.13 -3.57
N LEU A 85 7.63 1.46 -3.40
CA LEU A 85 7.40 2.11 -2.11
C LEU A 85 5.96 1.96 -1.63
N ALA A 86 4.98 1.98 -2.52
CA ALA A 86 3.59 1.74 -2.16
C ALA A 86 3.36 0.31 -1.65
N SER A 87 3.96 -0.70 -2.31
CA SER A 87 3.92 -2.08 -1.82
C SER A 87 4.64 -2.26 -0.49
N GLU A 88 5.82 -1.65 -0.31
CA GLU A 88 6.54 -1.67 0.98
C GLU A 88 5.72 -1.01 2.10
N ALA A 89 5.02 0.09 1.81
CA ALA A 89 4.14 0.72 2.80
C ALA A 89 2.95 -0.19 3.18
N LEU A 90 2.34 -0.88 2.21
CA LEU A 90 1.29 -1.86 2.49
C LEU A 90 1.81 -3.06 3.30
N VAL A 91 3.02 -3.54 3.01
CA VAL A 91 3.69 -4.59 3.80
C VAL A 91 3.95 -4.10 5.23
N ALA A 92 4.44 -2.88 5.41
CA ALA A 92 4.70 -2.29 6.72
C ALA A 92 3.40 -2.10 7.56
N ILE A 93 2.28 -1.75 6.91
CA ILE A 93 0.96 -1.69 7.55
C ILE A 93 0.50 -3.11 7.97
N GLY A 94 0.83 -4.12 7.16
CA GLY A 94 0.54 -5.51 7.48
C GLY A 94 -0.86 -5.98 7.09
N PRO A 95 -1.47 -6.92 7.86
CA PRO A 95 -2.70 -7.63 7.47
C PRO A 95 -3.92 -6.76 7.20
N ASP A 96 -3.99 -5.55 7.72
CA ASP A 96 -5.12 -4.64 7.53
C ASP A 96 -5.34 -4.27 6.05
N CYS A 97 -4.29 -4.35 5.21
CA CYS A 97 -4.41 -4.08 3.79
C CYS A 97 -4.99 -5.26 2.97
N ILE A 98 -5.06 -6.49 3.53
CA ILE A 98 -5.46 -7.69 2.80
C ILE A 98 -6.87 -7.55 2.23
N LYS A 99 -7.85 -7.22 3.08
CA LYS A 99 -9.24 -7.11 2.65
C LYS A 99 -9.42 -6.04 1.57
N PRO A 100 -8.97 -4.79 1.73
CA PRO A 100 -9.06 -3.77 0.67
C PRO A 100 -8.34 -4.16 -0.62
N LEU A 101 -7.20 -4.85 -0.53
CA LEU A 101 -6.47 -5.31 -1.71
C LEU A 101 -7.24 -6.39 -2.46
N LEU A 102 -7.82 -7.38 -1.76
CA LEU A 102 -8.67 -8.41 -2.35
C LEU A 102 -9.94 -7.81 -2.97
N GLU A 103 -10.55 -6.81 -2.34
CA GLU A 103 -11.70 -6.06 -2.89
C GLU A 103 -11.34 -5.44 -4.24
N THR A 104 -10.19 -4.77 -4.33
CA THR A 104 -9.68 -4.20 -5.58
C THR A 104 -9.46 -5.27 -6.65
N LEU A 105 -8.78 -6.37 -6.31
CA LEU A 105 -8.53 -7.48 -7.22
C LEU A 105 -9.83 -8.19 -7.67
N SER A 106 -10.86 -8.22 -6.83
CA SER A 106 -12.15 -8.86 -7.14
C SER A 106 -12.96 -8.11 -8.18
N THR A 107 -12.76 -6.80 -8.32
CA THR A 107 -13.45 -5.96 -9.30
C THR A 107 -12.77 -5.97 -10.66
N GLY A 108 -11.48 -6.24 -10.71
CA GLY A 108 -10.71 -6.36 -11.94
C GLY A 108 -9.20 -6.39 -11.67
N ALA A 109 -8.49 -7.20 -12.44
CA ALA A 109 -7.05 -7.37 -12.35
C ALA A 109 -6.39 -7.23 -13.73
N LYS A 110 -6.85 -6.26 -14.54
CA LYS A 110 -6.33 -6.04 -15.91
C LYS A 110 -4.95 -5.39 -15.89
N ASN A 111 -4.69 -4.49 -14.93
CA ASN A 111 -3.41 -3.80 -14.82
C ASN A 111 -2.32 -4.79 -14.36
N LEU A 112 -1.26 -4.92 -15.17
CA LEU A 112 -0.13 -5.81 -14.86
C LEU A 112 0.58 -5.39 -13.57
N PHE A 113 0.82 -4.10 -13.40
CA PHE A 113 1.53 -3.59 -12.22
C PHE A 113 0.76 -3.88 -10.93
N LEU A 114 -0.57 -3.65 -10.94
CA LEU A 114 -1.42 -4.01 -9.80
C LEU A 114 -1.24 -5.48 -9.42
N ARG A 115 -1.22 -6.39 -10.41
CA ARG A 115 -1.06 -7.83 -10.13
C ARG A 115 0.31 -8.15 -9.54
N GLU A 116 1.38 -7.62 -10.13
CA GLU A 116 2.76 -7.87 -9.70
C GLU A 116 2.99 -7.36 -8.27
N GLU A 117 2.58 -6.12 -8.00
CA GLU A 117 2.75 -5.52 -6.68
C GLU A 117 1.82 -6.16 -5.63
N SER A 118 0.58 -6.50 -5.99
CA SER A 118 -0.31 -7.24 -5.08
C SER A 118 0.26 -8.59 -4.68
N ARG A 119 0.89 -9.30 -5.63
CA ARG A 119 1.58 -10.56 -5.36
C ARG A 119 2.72 -10.35 -4.38
N HIS A 120 3.52 -9.28 -4.57
CA HIS A 120 4.59 -8.92 -3.65
C HIS A 120 4.04 -8.71 -2.23
N VAL A 121 3.06 -7.82 -2.08
CA VAL A 121 2.43 -7.51 -0.78
C VAL A 121 1.92 -8.77 -0.07
N LEU A 122 1.07 -9.56 -0.75
CA LEU A 122 0.48 -10.75 -0.14
C LEU A 122 1.56 -11.79 0.25
N LYS A 123 2.58 -11.95 -0.58
CA LYS A 123 3.67 -12.89 -0.32
C LYS A 123 4.48 -12.52 0.93
N TYR A 124 4.79 -11.23 1.10
CA TYR A 124 5.55 -10.76 2.25
C TYR A 124 4.74 -10.79 3.55
N ILE A 125 3.45 -10.44 3.50
CA ILE A 125 2.56 -10.57 4.67
C ILE A 125 2.45 -12.04 5.11
N LEU A 126 2.36 -12.99 4.18
CA LEU A 126 2.33 -14.42 4.49
C LEU A 126 3.65 -14.91 5.10
N ARG A 127 4.78 -14.44 4.57
CA ARG A 127 6.13 -14.78 5.09
C ARG A 127 6.29 -14.34 6.53
N ASP A 128 5.83 -13.14 6.86
CA ASP A 128 6.04 -12.53 8.16
C ASP A 128 4.99 -13.00 9.20
N ASN A 129 3.96 -13.78 8.76
CA ASN A 129 2.92 -14.39 9.58
C ASN A 129 2.85 -15.91 9.41
N PRO A 130 3.93 -16.68 9.65
CA PRO A 130 3.97 -18.11 9.35
C PRO A 130 3.01 -18.96 10.23
N LYS A 131 2.52 -18.44 11.35
CA LYS A 131 1.58 -19.13 12.23
C LYS A 131 0.11 -18.96 11.83
N ALA A 132 -0.20 -18.13 10.86
CA ALA A 132 -1.56 -17.89 10.37
C ALA A 132 -1.96 -18.91 9.30
N ASN A 133 -1.97 -20.22 9.63
CA ASN A 133 -2.27 -21.30 8.68
C ASN A 133 -3.57 -21.10 7.90
N GLU A 134 -4.61 -20.57 8.56
CA GLU A 134 -5.90 -20.27 7.91
C GLU A 134 -5.77 -19.14 6.91
N LEU A 135 -5.05 -18.07 7.26
CA LEU A 135 -4.79 -16.95 6.35
C LEU A 135 -3.97 -17.40 5.13
N ILE A 136 -2.96 -18.25 5.34
CA ILE A 136 -2.18 -18.86 4.26
C ILE A 136 -3.10 -19.67 3.34
N ALA A 137 -3.97 -20.53 3.88
CA ALA A 137 -4.90 -21.33 3.10
C ALA A 137 -5.91 -20.48 2.28
N ILE A 138 -6.26 -19.29 2.78
CA ILE A 138 -7.14 -18.34 2.09
C ILE A 138 -6.40 -17.62 0.97
N LEU A 139 -5.18 -17.12 1.22
CA LEU A 139 -4.45 -16.22 0.31
C LEU A 139 -3.59 -16.95 -0.71
N LYS A 140 -3.10 -18.16 -0.40
CA LYS A 140 -2.26 -18.92 -1.34
C LYS A 140 -2.86 -19.07 -2.73
N PRO A 141 -4.16 -19.43 -2.91
CA PRO A 141 -4.77 -19.51 -4.23
C PRO A 141 -4.74 -18.16 -4.98
N VAL A 142 -4.87 -17.04 -4.28
CA VAL A 142 -4.78 -15.70 -4.90
C VAL A 142 -3.36 -15.43 -5.39
N VAL A 143 -2.35 -15.73 -4.55
CA VAL A 143 -0.94 -15.57 -4.91
C VAL A 143 -0.57 -16.45 -6.10
N ASP A 144 -1.06 -17.69 -6.12
CA ASP A 144 -0.82 -18.64 -7.23
C ASP A 144 -1.49 -18.13 -8.53
N ALA A 145 -2.73 -17.64 -8.47
CA ALA A 145 -3.42 -17.06 -9.64
C ALA A 145 -2.71 -15.80 -10.16
N LEU A 146 -2.15 -14.95 -9.28
CA LEU A 146 -1.36 -13.77 -9.68
C LEU A 146 -0.08 -14.11 -10.44
N ASN A 147 0.44 -15.35 -10.31
CA ASN A 147 1.59 -15.85 -11.08
C ASN A 147 1.20 -16.43 -12.45
N GLY A 148 -0.08 -16.71 -12.67
CA GLY A 148 -0.57 -17.41 -13.87
C GLY A 148 -0.61 -16.51 -15.10
N SER A 149 -0.50 -17.12 -16.29
CA SER A 149 -0.66 -16.42 -17.57
C SER A 149 -2.07 -15.89 -17.81
N ALA A 150 -3.08 -16.48 -17.17
CA ALA A 150 -4.49 -16.08 -17.21
C ALA A 150 -4.92 -15.17 -16.05
N ALA A 151 -3.97 -14.55 -15.33
CA ALA A 151 -4.21 -13.81 -14.10
C ALA A 151 -5.29 -12.72 -14.23
N SER A 152 -5.38 -12.03 -15.38
CA SER A 152 -6.42 -10.99 -15.59
C SER A 152 -7.85 -11.52 -15.55
N VAL A 153 -8.04 -12.82 -15.81
CA VAL A 153 -9.36 -13.50 -15.84
C VAL A 153 -9.61 -14.26 -14.53
N GLU A 154 -8.61 -14.96 -14.03
CA GLU A 154 -8.71 -15.85 -12.87
C GLU A 154 -8.72 -15.11 -11.53
N VAL A 155 -7.86 -14.10 -11.38
CA VAL A 155 -7.68 -13.38 -10.11
C VAL A 155 -8.97 -12.81 -9.54
N PRO A 156 -9.87 -12.17 -10.32
CA PRO A 156 -11.10 -11.63 -9.76
C PRO A 156 -11.99 -12.69 -9.08
N GLY A 157 -12.06 -13.88 -9.67
CA GLY A 157 -12.84 -15.00 -9.11
C GLY A 157 -12.23 -15.54 -7.82
N VAL A 158 -10.93 -15.78 -7.83
CA VAL A 158 -10.20 -16.29 -6.66
C VAL A 158 -10.18 -15.27 -5.53
N ALA A 159 -10.06 -13.97 -5.83
CA ALA A 159 -10.11 -12.90 -4.84
C ALA A 159 -11.49 -12.82 -4.15
N ARG A 160 -12.59 -12.96 -4.88
CA ARG A 160 -13.94 -13.03 -4.29
C ARG A 160 -14.08 -14.22 -3.34
N THR A 161 -13.63 -15.40 -3.76
CA THR A 161 -13.65 -16.59 -2.89
C THR A 161 -12.79 -16.38 -1.62
N ALA A 162 -11.65 -15.73 -1.74
CA ALA A 162 -10.81 -15.40 -0.60
C ALA A 162 -11.49 -14.41 0.35
N LEU A 163 -12.18 -13.38 -0.15
CA LEU A 163 -12.96 -12.43 0.65
C LEU A 163 -14.07 -13.11 1.45
N GLU A 164 -14.81 -14.04 0.84
CA GLU A 164 -15.85 -14.81 1.52
C GLU A 164 -15.29 -15.63 2.70
N LYS A 165 -14.15 -16.30 2.47
CA LYS A 165 -13.47 -17.08 3.51
C LYS A 165 -12.91 -16.18 4.61
N LEU A 166 -12.29 -15.06 4.25
CA LEU A 166 -11.75 -14.09 5.20
C LEU A 166 -12.86 -13.50 6.09
N SER A 167 -14.03 -13.19 5.51
CA SER A 167 -15.18 -12.69 6.25
C SER A 167 -15.68 -13.69 7.29
N LYS A 168 -15.68 -14.99 6.97
CA LYS A 168 -16.05 -16.07 7.92
C LYS A 168 -15.01 -16.24 9.02
N LEU A 169 -13.72 -16.06 8.69
CA LEU A 169 -12.64 -16.14 9.67
C LEU A 169 -12.70 -15.00 10.70
N LEU A 170 -13.02 -13.78 10.23
CA LEU A 170 -13.08 -12.58 11.07
C LEU A 170 -14.37 -12.46 11.87
N ASN A 171 -15.47 -13.07 11.39
CA ASN A 171 -16.78 -13.11 12.03
C ASN A 171 -17.24 -14.56 12.18
N PRO A 172 -16.62 -15.36 13.05
CA PRO A 172 -17.15 -16.69 13.36
C PRO A 172 -18.55 -16.51 13.94
N ILE A 173 -19.53 -17.12 13.30
CA ILE A 173 -20.94 -17.13 13.76
C ILE A 173 -20.92 -17.62 15.21
N GLN A 174 -21.43 -16.77 16.13
CA GLN A 174 -21.73 -17.15 17.51
C GLN A 174 -22.74 -18.28 17.53
#